data_354ffaa4b8bade0d2edcc7be6019f17f
#
_entry.id   354ffaa4b8bade0d2edcc7be6019f17f
#
_cell.length_a   1.000
_cell.length_b   1.000
_cell.length_c   1.000
_cell.angle_alpha   90.00
_cell.angle_beta   90.00
_cell.angle_gamma   90.00
#
_symmetry.space_group_name_H-M   'P 1'
#
loop_
_entity.id
_entity.type
_entity.pdbx_description
1 polymer ?
#
loop_
_entity_poly.entity_id
_entity_poly.type
_entity_poly.pdbx_seq_one_letter_code
_entity_poly.pdbx_strand_id
1 'polypeptide(L)'
;MARMNDSRPRVILHPGPPKTGTSTLQAWCHLNRGVLAAQGIVYASVDTPRDPKHQWLVQGLKRGDLSRLAAETGPLRDGRAHTLILSCEGVMTNRALIPDSAWQQVREVLTGFDTTLFLVGRDLDGWLRSLWKQALINPVPPGRPLSLPDFPVFCRMPAIRVMMDLGHMADLIADRTGASARVLTRLDADFIGVFAGLLGLSPDAPLQDAPRINESLPPDFIAVYVRLARHVDQVWPLRLATLAAFQAMRPTGNLMVATVARQFARVSAQDRGLAVASLCQAVNAVTFDDPDHRDLASQLASRAAMLRNILLQDPPPAPR
;
A
#
# COMPACT_ATOMS: atom_id res chain seq x y z
N MET A 1 5.76 39.88 -16.82
CA MET A 1 6.10 38.73 -17.70
C MET A 1 7.11 37.87 -16.97
N ALA A 2 6.71 36.78 -16.35
CA ALA A 2 7.61 35.81 -15.75
C ALA A 2 8.36 35.11 -16.87
N ARG A 3 9.70 35.06 -16.78
CA ARG A 3 10.54 34.29 -17.70
C ARG A 3 10.04 32.85 -17.71
N MET A 4 9.53 32.39 -18.84
CA MET A 4 9.35 30.95 -19.09
C MET A 4 10.73 30.32 -18.91
N ASN A 5 10.87 29.58 -17.83
CA ASN A 5 12.05 28.81 -17.55
C ASN A 5 12.14 27.74 -18.64
N ASP A 6 13.22 27.74 -19.42
CA ASP A 6 13.47 26.81 -20.55
C ASP A 6 13.68 25.35 -20.07
N SER A 7 13.34 25.04 -18.82
CA SER A 7 13.44 23.70 -18.26
C SER A 7 12.28 22.83 -18.74
N ARG A 8 12.59 21.63 -19.22
CA ARG A 8 11.60 20.62 -19.60
C ARG A 8 10.63 20.37 -18.45
N PRO A 9 9.32 20.14 -18.73
CA PRO A 9 8.38 19.75 -17.70
C PRO A 9 8.83 18.45 -17.03
N ARG A 10 8.53 18.31 -15.73
CA ARG A 10 9.05 17.20 -14.91
C ARG A 10 7.97 16.19 -14.56
N VAL A 11 8.35 14.92 -14.53
CA VAL A 11 7.55 13.86 -13.94
C VAL A 11 8.31 13.30 -12.74
N ILE A 12 7.69 13.30 -11.57
CA ILE A 12 8.23 12.64 -10.37
C ILE A 12 7.45 11.35 -10.17
N LEU A 13 8.16 10.23 -10.29
CA LEU A 13 7.61 8.90 -10.07
C LEU A 13 8.12 8.35 -8.74
N HIS A 14 7.19 8.07 -7.82
CA HIS A 14 7.43 7.37 -6.57
C HIS A 14 6.91 5.92 -6.69
N PRO A 15 7.76 4.96 -7.10
CA PRO A 15 7.34 3.59 -7.41
C PRO A 15 7.33 2.64 -6.19
N GLY A 16 7.68 3.10 -5.02
CA GLY A 16 7.90 2.34 -3.79
C GLY A 16 9.33 2.49 -3.24
N PRO A 17 9.84 1.57 -2.42
CA PRO A 17 9.23 0.30 -2.00
C PRO A 17 8.03 0.46 -1.04
N PRO A 18 7.22 -0.57 -0.87
CA PRO A 18 6.14 -0.53 0.12
C PRO A 18 6.72 -0.48 1.54
N LYS A 19 5.94 0.00 2.53
CA LYS A 19 6.33 0.05 3.96
C LYS A 19 7.46 1.03 4.31
N THR A 20 7.65 2.05 3.48
CA THR A 20 8.63 3.12 3.65
C THR A 20 7.99 4.50 3.69
N GLY A 21 6.80 4.64 4.27
CA GLY A 21 6.11 5.92 4.37
C GLY A 21 5.28 6.33 3.14
N THR A 22 5.13 5.44 2.15
CA THR A 22 4.40 5.72 0.90
C THR A 22 3.00 6.29 1.13
N SER A 23 2.23 5.72 2.07
CA SER A 23 0.88 6.22 2.39
C SER A 23 0.90 7.63 2.98
N THR A 24 1.92 7.97 3.76
CA THR A 24 2.12 9.31 4.31
C THR A 24 2.39 10.33 3.20
N LEU A 25 3.29 9.99 2.26
CA LEU A 25 3.58 10.84 1.10
C LEU A 25 2.35 11.03 0.22
N GLN A 26 1.63 9.95 -0.06
CA GLN A 26 0.40 9.98 -0.88
C GLN A 26 -0.69 10.85 -0.25
N ALA A 27 -0.90 10.71 1.05
CA ALA A 27 -1.85 11.54 1.79
C ALA A 27 -1.42 13.00 1.83
N TRP A 28 -0.14 13.27 2.04
CA TRP A 28 0.40 14.62 2.01
C TRP A 28 0.18 15.30 0.64
N CYS A 29 0.49 14.62 -0.45
CA CYS A 29 0.23 15.13 -1.80
C CYS A 29 -1.26 15.39 -2.03
N HIS A 30 -2.12 14.48 -1.57
CA HIS A 30 -3.56 14.60 -1.75
C HIS A 30 -4.17 15.75 -0.93
N LEU A 31 -3.76 15.93 0.32
CA LEU A 31 -4.19 17.02 1.19
C LEU A 31 -3.75 18.38 0.63
N ASN A 32 -2.55 18.45 0.11
CA ASN A 32 -1.93 19.68 -0.39
C ASN A 32 -2.18 19.92 -1.89
N ARG A 33 -3.01 19.11 -2.55
CA ARG A 33 -3.20 19.19 -4.01
C ARG A 33 -3.59 20.58 -4.52
N GLY A 34 -4.35 21.35 -3.73
CA GLY A 34 -4.74 22.72 -4.09
C GLY A 34 -3.56 23.69 -4.07
N VAL A 35 -2.72 23.60 -3.03
CA VAL A 35 -1.50 24.41 -2.90
C VAL A 35 -0.49 24.03 -4.00
N LEU A 36 -0.34 22.73 -4.26
CA LEU A 36 0.53 22.22 -5.33
C LEU A 36 0.06 22.72 -6.71
N ALA A 37 -1.23 22.61 -6.99
CA ALA A 37 -1.82 23.05 -8.27
C ALA A 37 -1.63 24.56 -8.49
N ALA A 38 -1.77 25.39 -7.45
CA ALA A 38 -1.53 26.82 -7.52
C ALA A 38 -0.06 27.17 -7.89
N GLN A 39 0.87 26.22 -7.68
CA GLN A 39 2.27 26.34 -8.06
C GLN A 39 2.62 25.58 -9.35
N GLY A 40 1.62 25.16 -10.14
CA GLY A 40 1.82 24.42 -11.39
C GLY A 40 2.31 22.97 -11.20
N ILE A 41 2.05 22.38 -10.02
CA ILE A 41 2.40 21.00 -9.69
C ILE A 41 1.11 20.18 -9.59
N VAL A 42 1.00 19.14 -10.39
CA VAL A 42 -0.18 18.27 -10.42
C VAL A 42 0.12 16.95 -9.71
N TYR A 43 -0.66 16.61 -8.70
CA TYR A 43 -0.76 15.26 -8.19
C TYR A 43 -1.82 14.54 -9.02
N ALA A 44 -1.43 13.50 -9.76
CA ALA A 44 -2.31 12.80 -10.69
C ALA A 44 -3.64 12.37 -10.05
N SER A 45 -4.65 12.15 -10.85
CA SER A 45 -5.98 11.78 -10.36
C SER A 45 -5.97 10.42 -9.66
N VAL A 46 -6.66 10.32 -8.53
CA VAL A 46 -6.77 9.12 -7.70
C VAL A 46 -8.14 8.47 -7.89
N ASP A 47 -8.20 7.12 -7.76
CA ASP A 47 -9.48 6.40 -7.88
C ASP A 47 -10.39 6.63 -6.68
N THR A 48 -9.80 6.87 -5.50
CA THR A 48 -10.54 7.16 -4.27
C THR A 48 -9.75 8.09 -3.34
N PRO A 49 -10.37 9.15 -2.80
CA PRO A 49 -9.71 10.03 -1.83
C PRO A 49 -9.23 9.34 -0.55
N ARG A 50 -9.85 8.21 -0.18
CA ARG A 50 -9.49 7.44 1.03
C ARG A 50 -8.22 6.62 0.87
N ASP A 51 -7.81 6.35 -0.37
CA ASP A 51 -6.58 5.63 -0.71
C ASP A 51 -5.92 6.37 -1.88
N PRO A 52 -5.24 7.51 -1.60
CA PRO A 52 -4.78 8.46 -2.61
C PRO A 52 -3.54 8.01 -3.36
N LYS A 53 -3.44 6.74 -3.69
CA LYS A 53 -2.40 6.16 -4.56
C LYS A 53 -2.91 5.99 -5.99
N HIS A 54 -2.00 5.94 -6.93
CA HIS A 54 -2.31 5.76 -8.34
C HIS A 54 -2.32 4.25 -8.69
N GLN A 55 -3.22 3.47 -8.05
CA GLN A 55 -3.31 2.02 -8.30
C GLN A 55 -3.65 1.70 -9.76
N TRP A 56 -4.36 2.59 -10.44
CA TRP A 56 -4.64 2.51 -11.86
C TRP A 56 -3.36 2.40 -12.71
N LEU A 57 -2.24 3.01 -12.28
CA LEU A 57 -0.97 2.96 -13.01
C LEU A 57 -0.45 1.52 -13.11
N VAL A 58 -0.37 0.79 -11.99
CA VAL A 58 0.10 -0.60 -12.02
C VAL A 58 -0.89 -1.52 -12.73
N GLN A 59 -2.19 -1.24 -12.65
CA GLN A 59 -3.19 -2.00 -13.41
C GLN A 59 -3.08 -1.75 -14.92
N GLY A 60 -2.85 -0.51 -15.33
CA GLY A 60 -2.57 -0.15 -16.72
C GLY A 60 -1.31 -0.84 -17.24
N LEU A 61 -0.22 -0.75 -16.48
CA LEU A 61 1.06 -1.40 -16.81
C LEU A 61 0.91 -2.91 -17.02
N LYS A 62 0.17 -3.62 -16.15
CA LYS A 62 -0.06 -5.06 -16.29
C LYS A 62 -0.87 -5.43 -17.54
N ARG A 63 -1.77 -4.55 -17.96
CA ARG A 63 -2.63 -4.77 -19.13
C ARG A 63 -2.05 -4.23 -20.44
N GLY A 64 -0.96 -3.46 -20.37
CA GLY A 64 -0.43 -2.73 -21.52
C GLY A 64 -1.33 -1.57 -21.97
N ASP A 65 -2.17 -1.03 -21.06
CA ASP A 65 -3.03 0.13 -21.32
C ASP A 65 -2.55 1.34 -20.54
N LEU A 66 -1.88 2.25 -21.22
CA LEU A 66 -1.33 3.49 -20.66
C LEU A 66 -2.09 4.74 -21.09
N SER A 67 -3.30 4.59 -21.61
CA SER A 67 -4.13 5.71 -22.04
C SER A 67 -4.35 6.74 -20.93
N ARG A 68 -4.58 6.27 -19.69
CA ARG A 68 -4.72 7.14 -18.51
C ARG A 68 -3.41 7.85 -18.16
N LEU A 69 -2.26 7.18 -18.23
CA LEU A 69 -0.96 7.83 -18.02
C LEU A 69 -0.74 8.94 -19.06
N ALA A 70 -1.04 8.67 -20.33
CA ALA A 70 -0.95 9.67 -21.38
C ALA A 70 -1.90 10.87 -21.13
N ALA A 71 -3.12 10.63 -20.65
CA ALA A 71 -4.05 11.70 -20.30
C ALA A 71 -3.54 12.54 -19.09
N GLU A 72 -2.99 11.91 -18.05
CA GLU A 72 -2.44 12.61 -16.89
C GLU A 72 -1.20 13.49 -17.24
N THR A 73 -0.49 13.19 -18.33
CA THR A 73 0.60 14.07 -18.82
C THR A 73 0.07 15.27 -19.63
N GLY A 74 -1.20 15.33 -19.95
CA GLY A 74 -1.82 16.43 -20.73
C GLY A 74 -1.50 17.82 -20.18
N PRO A 75 -1.70 18.11 -18.89
CA PRO A 75 -1.37 19.42 -18.30
C PRO A 75 0.09 19.88 -18.51
N LEU A 76 1.04 18.91 -18.54
CA LEU A 76 2.45 19.21 -18.83
C LEU A 76 2.65 19.58 -20.31
N ARG A 77 2.01 18.83 -21.21
CA ARG A 77 2.10 19.06 -22.67
C ARG A 77 1.50 20.39 -23.07
N ASP A 78 0.40 20.77 -22.40
CA ASP A 78 -0.33 22.03 -22.67
C ASP A 78 0.29 23.25 -21.96
N GLY A 79 1.39 23.07 -21.21
CA GLY A 79 2.03 24.13 -20.43
C GLY A 79 1.22 24.67 -19.25
N ARG A 80 0.13 23.96 -18.86
CA ARG A 80 -0.72 24.33 -17.70
C ARG A 80 -0.09 23.91 -16.37
N ALA A 81 0.86 23.00 -16.40
CA ALA A 81 1.66 22.56 -15.26
C ALA A 81 3.10 22.34 -15.71
N HIS A 82 4.03 22.41 -14.74
CA HIS A 82 5.43 22.12 -14.99
C HIS A 82 5.93 20.84 -14.29
N THR A 83 5.13 20.28 -13.37
CA THR A 83 5.49 19.05 -12.65
C THR A 83 4.26 18.17 -12.46
N LEU A 84 4.40 16.87 -12.77
CA LEU A 84 3.42 15.82 -12.48
C LEU A 84 4.00 14.86 -11.44
N ILE A 85 3.22 14.53 -10.42
CA ILE A 85 3.57 13.55 -9.40
C ILE A 85 2.73 12.29 -9.60
N LEU A 86 3.42 11.14 -9.69
CA LEU A 86 2.85 9.79 -9.74
C LEU A 86 3.37 8.97 -8.56
N SER A 87 2.49 8.39 -7.75
CA SER A 87 2.90 7.56 -6.62
C SER A 87 2.12 6.25 -6.58
N CYS A 88 2.83 5.13 -6.72
CA CYS A 88 2.26 3.79 -6.66
C CYS A 88 3.33 2.74 -6.35
N GLU A 89 3.39 2.27 -5.11
CA GLU A 89 4.31 1.20 -4.70
C GLU A 89 4.07 -0.14 -5.42
N GLY A 90 2.89 -0.29 -6.01
CA GLY A 90 2.56 -1.44 -6.85
C GLY A 90 3.47 -1.60 -8.07
N VAL A 91 4.08 -0.53 -8.56
CA VAL A 91 5.03 -0.57 -9.69
C VAL A 91 6.23 -1.44 -9.32
N MET A 92 6.85 -1.18 -8.17
CA MET A 92 8.03 -1.95 -7.73
C MET A 92 7.66 -3.40 -7.37
N THR A 93 6.56 -3.62 -6.65
CA THR A 93 6.17 -4.95 -6.19
C THR A 93 5.67 -5.86 -7.31
N ASN A 94 5.12 -5.30 -8.37
CA ASN A 94 4.59 -6.07 -9.51
C ASN A 94 5.49 -6.04 -10.75
N ARG A 95 6.71 -5.52 -10.66
CA ARG A 95 7.61 -5.33 -11.82
C ARG A 95 7.78 -6.57 -12.70
N ALA A 96 7.82 -7.76 -12.09
CA ALA A 96 7.94 -9.02 -12.81
C ALA A 96 6.66 -9.45 -13.56
N LEU A 97 5.52 -8.80 -13.26
CA LEU A 97 4.23 -9.04 -13.91
C LEU A 97 3.91 -7.98 -14.96
N ILE A 98 4.78 -7.00 -15.15
CA ILE A 98 4.64 -5.93 -16.13
C ILE A 98 5.42 -6.34 -17.38
N PRO A 99 4.76 -6.48 -18.54
CA PRO A 99 5.42 -6.89 -19.77
C PRO A 99 6.39 -5.80 -20.28
N ASP A 100 7.44 -6.21 -20.97
CA ASP A 100 8.44 -5.28 -21.51
C ASP A 100 7.85 -4.26 -22.48
N SER A 101 6.83 -4.65 -23.25
CA SER A 101 6.09 -3.74 -24.13
C SER A 101 5.40 -2.60 -23.35
N ALA A 102 4.89 -2.86 -22.14
CA ALA A 102 4.29 -1.81 -21.32
C ALA A 102 5.36 -0.84 -20.79
N TRP A 103 6.54 -1.32 -20.45
CA TRP A 103 7.67 -0.47 -20.06
C TRP A 103 8.13 0.41 -21.23
N GLN A 104 8.18 -0.14 -22.44
CA GLN A 104 8.48 0.64 -23.64
C GLN A 104 7.44 1.75 -23.85
N GLN A 105 6.16 1.46 -23.72
CA GLN A 105 5.10 2.47 -23.80
C GLN A 105 5.23 3.56 -22.71
N VAL A 106 5.64 3.19 -21.46
CA VAL A 106 5.94 4.20 -20.43
C VAL A 106 7.02 5.17 -20.92
N ARG A 107 8.12 4.66 -21.48
CA ARG A 107 9.19 5.53 -22.02
C ARG A 107 8.65 6.46 -23.10
N GLU A 108 7.83 5.93 -24.01
CA GLU A 108 7.21 6.71 -25.10
C GLU A 108 6.32 7.82 -24.54
N VAL A 109 5.44 7.52 -23.57
CA VAL A 109 4.57 8.50 -22.92
C VAL A 109 5.36 9.56 -22.17
N LEU A 110 6.48 9.17 -21.52
CA LEU A 110 7.32 10.07 -20.74
C LEU A 110 8.41 10.77 -21.58
N THR A 111 8.52 10.46 -22.86
CA THR A 111 9.44 11.16 -23.76
C THR A 111 9.15 12.66 -23.81
N GLY A 112 10.20 13.47 -23.65
CA GLY A 112 10.11 14.93 -23.60
C GLY A 112 9.95 15.52 -22.21
N PHE A 113 9.79 14.69 -21.17
CA PHE A 113 9.77 15.11 -19.78
C PHE A 113 11.07 14.73 -19.06
N ASP A 114 11.46 15.54 -18.07
CA ASP A 114 12.53 15.18 -17.13
C ASP A 114 11.93 14.29 -16.04
N THR A 115 12.15 12.97 -16.15
CA THR A 115 11.60 12.01 -15.20
C THR A 115 12.59 11.77 -14.06
N THR A 116 12.11 11.96 -12.83
CA THR A 116 12.87 11.72 -11.61
C THR A 116 12.18 10.61 -10.79
N LEU A 117 12.95 9.62 -10.36
CA LEU A 117 12.50 8.66 -9.36
C LEU A 117 12.73 9.24 -7.96
N PHE A 118 11.69 9.16 -7.13
CA PHE A 118 11.79 9.45 -5.70
C PHE A 118 11.55 8.17 -4.91
N LEU A 119 12.52 7.75 -4.11
CA LEU A 119 12.46 6.52 -3.32
C LEU A 119 12.79 6.82 -1.86
N VAL A 120 12.07 6.17 -0.97
CA VAL A 120 12.28 6.25 0.47
C VAL A 120 12.76 4.89 0.96
N GLY A 121 13.94 4.84 1.53
CA GLY A 121 14.50 3.66 2.17
C GLY A 121 14.14 3.59 3.65
N ARG A 122 14.39 2.44 4.25
CA ARG A 122 14.22 2.19 5.68
C ARG A 122 15.32 1.26 6.16
N ASP A 123 15.53 1.14 7.49
CA ASP A 123 16.36 0.08 8.06
C ASP A 123 15.87 -1.29 7.57
N LEU A 124 16.80 -2.14 7.18
CA LEU A 124 16.47 -3.38 6.47
C LEU A 124 15.65 -4.35 7.33
N ASP A 125 16.00 -4.53 8.61
CA ASP A 125 15.30 -5.46 9.49
C ASP A 125 13.85 -4.99 9.76
N GLY A 126 13.68 -3.74 10.15
CA GLY A 126 12.36 -3.15 10.37
C GLY A 126 11.50 -3.13 9.12
N TRP A 127 12.11 -2.93 7.95
CA TRP A 127 11.41 -3.00 6.66
C TRP A 127 10.94 -4.42 6.36
N LEU A 128 11.81 -5.41 6.47
CA LEU A 128 11.49 -6.83 6.23
C LEU A 128 10.39 -7.32 7.17
N ARG A 129 10.47 -6.98 8.47
CA ARG A 129 9.43 -7.33 9.44
C ARG A 129 8.08 -6.68 9.10
N SER A 130 8.11 -5.41 8.69
CA SER A 130 6.90 -4.69 8.30
C SER A 130 6.27 -5.28 7.03
N LEU A 131 7.09 -5.66 6.06
CA LEU A 131 6.65 -6.27 4.81
C LEU A 131 6.11 -7.69 5.04
N TRP A 132 6.79 -8.49 5.88
CA TRP A 132 6.32 -9.82 6.28
C TRP A 132 4.96 -9.75 6.99
N LYS A 133 4.81 -8.86 7.99
CA LYS A 133 3.52 -8.64 8.66
C LYS A 133 2.41 -8.28 7.66
N GLN A 134 2.71 -7.45 6.68
CA GLN A 134 1.74 -7.12 5.64
C GLN A 134 1.41 -8.32 4.77
N ALA A 135 2.39 -9.13 4.39
CA ALA A 135 2.16 -10.33 3.59
C ALA A 135 1.23 -11.33 4.31
N LEU A 136 1.36 -11.46 5.64
CA LEU A 136 0.49 -12.29 6.46
C LEU A 136 -0.98 -11.86 6.42
N ILE A 137 -1.24 -10.56 6.35
CA ILE A 137 -2.60 -9.99 6.38
C ILE A 137 -3.14 -9.60 5.00
N ASN A 138 -2.32 -9.62 3.96
CA ASN A 138 -2.78 -9.31 2.60
C ASN A 138 -3.83 -10.31 2.11
N PRO A 139 -4.85 -9.84 1.35
CA PRO A 139 -5.81 -10.75 0.75
C PRO A 139 -5.13 -11.69 -0.23
N VAL A 140 -5.38 -12.98 -0.05
CA VAL A 140 -5.06 -13.98 -1.06
C VAL A 140 -6.37 -14.41 -1.69
N PRO A 141 -6.44 -14.52 -3.02
CA PRO A 141 -7.63 -15.02 -3.68
C PRO A 141 -8.06 -16.38 -3.12
N PRO A 142 -9.38 -16.64 -3.00
CA PRO A 142 -9.89 -17.96 -2.65
C PRO A 142 -9.26 -19.06 -3.52
N GLY A 143 -8.93 -20.19 -2.93
CA GLY A 143 -8.40 -21.36 -3.65
C GLY A 143 -6.87 -21.37 -3.86
N ARG A 144 -6.13 -20.34 -3.45
CA ARG A 144 -4.67 -20.42 -3.38
C ARG A 144 -4.22 -20.89 -1.99
N PRO A 145 -3.40 -21.96 -1.91
CA PRO A 145 -2.80 -22.32 -0.64
C PRO A 145 -1.95 -21.15 -0.15
N LEU A 146 -2.26 -20.64 1.03
CA LEU A 146 -1.44 -19.65 1.68
C LEU A 146 -0.35 -20.38 2.43
N SER A 147 0.84 -20.42 1.87
CA SER A 147 1.99 -20.64 2.71
C SER A 147 2.23 -19.34 3.49
N LEU A 148 2.02 -19.36 4.80
CA LEU A 148 2.50 -18.31 5.70
C LEU A 148 3.98 -18.64 6.00
N PRO A 149 4.94 -18.10 5.22
CA PRO A 149 6.34 -18.43 5.46
C PRO A 149 6.76 -17.84 6.80
N ASP A 150 7.50 -18.62 7.57
CA ASP A 150 8.24 -18.08 8.70
C ASP A 150 9.12 -16.93 8.23
N PHE A 151 9.39 -15.96 9.12
CA PHE A 151 10.15 -14.78 8.76
C PHE A 151 11.49 -15.09 8.07
N PRO A 152 12.31 -16.07 8.52
CA PRO A 152 13.54 -16.43 7.82
C PRO A 152 13.31 -16.99 6.41
N VAL A 153 12.22 -17.72 6.19
CA VAL A 153 11.86 -18.23 4.85
C VAL A 153 11.42 -17.08 3.96
N PHE A 154 10.58 -16.18 4.48
CA PHE A 154 10.13 -14.97 3.78
C PHE A 154 11.31 -14.14 3.28
N CYS A 155 12.32 -13.88 4.15
CA CYS A 155 13.50 -13.10 3.79
C CYS A 155 14.32 -13.74 2.65
N ARG A 156 14.26 -15.07 2.48
CA ARG A 156 14.96 -15.78 1.41
C ARG A 156 14.21 -15.85 0.08
N MET A 157 12.95 -15.44 0.04
CA MET A 157 12.16 -15.45 -1.20
C MET A 157 12.81 -14.58 -2.27
N PRO A 158 12.98 -15.03 -3.51
CA PRO A 158 13.66 -14.27 -4.56
C PRO A 158 13.07 -12.87 -4.78
N ALA A 159 11.74 -12.77 -4.77
CA ALA A 159 11.04 -11.48 -4.93
C ALA A 159 11.37 -10.48 -3.80
N ILE A 160 11.59 -10.97 -2.58
CA ILE A 160 11.96 -10.14 -1.42
C ILE A 160 13.44 -9.74 -1.52
N ARG A 161 14.32 -10.70 -1.81
CA ARG A 161 15.76 -10.45 -1.92
C ARG A 161 16.11 -9.36 -2.93
N VAL A 162 15.46 -9.37 -4.09
CA VAL A 162 15.69 -8.32 -5.10
C VAL A 162 15.29 -6.93 -4.57
N MET A 163 14.24 -6.84 -3.76
CA MET A 163 13.79 -5.56 -3.18
C MET A 163 14.64 -5.08 -2.00
N MET A 164 15.55 -5.93 -1.46
CA MET A 164 16.44 -5.53 -0.36
C MET A 164 17.50 -4.53 -0.78
N ASP A 165 17.88 -4.53 -2.05
CA ASP A 165 18.81 -3.57 -2.63
C ASP A 165 18.02 -2.43 -3.30
N LEU A 166 17.83 -1.34 -2.55
CA LEU A 166 17.09 -0.17 -3.03
C LEU A 166 17.80 0.53 -4.19
N GLY A 167 19.14 0.53 -4.20
CA GLY A 167 19.95 1.10 -5.28
C GLY A 167 19.70 0.34 -6.59
N HIS A 168 19.87 -0.98 -6.55
CA HIS A 168 19.58 -1.84 -7.70
C HIS A 168 18.14 -1.69 -8.20
N MET A 169 17.17 -1.59 -7.27
CA MET A 169 15.77 -1.38 -7.64
C MET A 169 15.52 -0.02 -8.29
N ALA A 170 16.21 1.02 -7.81
CA ALA A 170 16.15 2.35 -8.41
C ALA A 170 16.70 2.32 -9.85
N ASP A 171 17.84 1.66 -10.06
CA ASP A 171 18.45 1.49 -11.39
C ASP A 171 17.51 0.73 -12.33
N LEU A 172 16.98 -0.39 -11.88
CA LEU A 172 16.07 -1.20 -12.68
C LEU A 172 14.82 -0.41 -13.14
N ILE A 173 14.21 0.35 -12.22
CA ILE A 173 13.03 1.14 -12.57
C ILE A 173 13.40 2.36 -13.45
N ALA A 174 14.55 2.98 -13.22
CA ALA A 174 15.04 4.08 -14.06
C ALA A 174 15.28 3.60 -15.50
N ASP A 175 15.94 2.46 -15.66
CA ASP A 175 16.15 1.86 -16.98
C ASP A 175 14.83 1.53 -17.67
N ARG A 176 13.82 1.05 -16.94
CA ARG A 176 12.52 0.71 -17.47
C ARG A 176 11.66 1.94 -17.83
N THR A 177 11.79 3.03 -17.10
CA THR A 177 10.99 4.25 -17.30
C THR A 177 11.70 5.34 -18.11
N GLY A 178 13.00 5.21 -18.32
CA GLY A 178 13.83 6.27 -18.92
C GLY A 178 14.09 7.44 -17.96
N ALA A 179 13.99 7.22 -16.64
CA ALA A 179 14.22 8.29 -15.67
C ALA A 179 15.68 8.76 -15.69
N SER A 180 15.85 10.09 -15.76
CA SER A 180 17.16 10.77 -15.84
C SER A 180 17.80 11.00 -14.48
N ALA A 181 17.00 11.01 -13.40
CA ALA A 181 17.47 11.28 -12.04
C ALA A 181 16.82 10.33 -11.02
N ARG A 182 17.54 10.12 -9.90
CA ARG A 182 17.08 9.32 -8.77
C ARG A 182 17.35 10.10 -7.48
N VAL A 183 16.32 10.27 -6.67
CA VAL A 183 16.44 10.85 -5.33
C VAL A 183 16.11 9.76 -4.33
N LEU A 184 17.09 9.36 -3.54
CA LEU A 184 16.95 8.38 -2.48
C LEU A 184 17.06 9.09 -1.13
N THR A 185 16.09 8.85 -0.26
CA THR A 185 16.08 9.36 1.12
C THR A 185 15.72 8.24 2.09
N ARG A 186 15.68 8.55 3.38
CA ARG A 186 15.34 7.59 4.43
C ARG A 186 14.08 7.97 5.18
N LEU A 187 13.34 6.97 5.65
CA LEU A 187 12.10 7.16 6.41
C LEU A 187 12.33 7.87 7.76
N ASP A 188 13.50 7.68 8.36
CA ASP A 188 13.92 8.31 9.63
C ASP A 188 14.45 9.75 9.44
N ALA A 189 14.65 10.19 8.22
CA ALA A 189 14.90 11.58 7.85
C ALA A 189 13.57 12.31 7.57
N ASP A 190 13.63 13.63 7.44
CA ASP A 190 12.51 14.44 6.94
C ASP A 190 12.29 14.20 5.43
N PHE A 191 11.81 13.00 5.08
CA PHE A 191 11.58 12.64 3.67
C PHE A 191 10.49 13.49 3.00
N ILE A 192 9.54 14.03 3.77
CA ILE A 192 8.54 14.97 3.24
C ILE A 192 9.19 16.29 2.90
N GLY A 193 10.05 16.85 3.77
CA GLY A 193 10.82 18.05 3.48
C GLY A 193 11.76 17.86 2.28
N VAL A 194 12.43 16.71 2.18
CA VAL A 194 13.24 16.36 0.99
C VAL A 194 12.38 16.35 -0.27
N PHE A 195 11.16 15.77 -0.19
CA PHE A 195 10.24 15.75 -1.32
C PHE A 195 9.72 17.14 -1.69
N ALA A 196 9.35 17.96 -0.69
CA ALA A 196 8.95 19.36 -0.90
C ALA A 196 10.07 20.19 -1.54
N GLY A 197 11.31 20.00 -1.09
CA GLY A 197 12.50 20.60 -1.70
C GLY A 197 12.71 20.15 -3.17
N LEU A 198 12.50 18.87 -3.47
CA LEU A 198 12.54 18.35 -4.84
C LEU A 198 11.48 19.02 -5.73
N LEU A 199 10.30 19.34 -5.18
CA LEU A 199 9.24 20.07 -5.87
C LEU A 199 9.59 21.57 -6.06
N GLY A 200 10.57 22.10 -5.34
CA GLY A 200 10.91 23.53 -5.32
C GLY A 200 9.91 24.37 -4.52
N LEU A 201 9.23 23.76 -3.55
CA LEU A 201 8.26 24.45 -2.70
C LEU A 201 8.99 25.37 -1.70
N SER A 202 8.44 26.57 -1.48
CA SER A 202 8.93 27.45 -0.42
C SER A 202 8.71 26.82 0.95
N PRO A 203 9.65 26.99 1.91
CA PRO A 203 9.41 26.62 3.30
C PRO A 203 8.18 27.30 3.92
N ASP A 204 7.81 28.49 3.43
CA ASP A 204 6.65 29.25 3.89
C ASP A 204 5.35 28.88 3.16
N ALA A 205 5.36 27.88 2.28
CA ALA A 205 4.16 27.43 1.61
C ALA A 205 3.12 26.97 2.63
N PRO A 206 1.82 27.31 2.51
CA PRO A 206 0.77 26.96 3.47
C PRO A 206 0.38 25.50 3.35
N LEU A 207 1.35 24.60 3.56
CA LEU A 207 1.18 23.15 3.46
C LEU A 207 0.62 22.58 4.75
N GLN A 208 -0.28 21.64 4.60
CA GLN A 208 -0.79 20.83 5.71
C GLN A 208 0.17 19.67 6.00
N ASP A 209 0.38 19.38 7.27
CA ASP A 209 1.15 18.22 7.69
C ASP A 209 0.49 16.92 7.26
N ALA A 210 1.31 15.95 6.92
CA ALA A 210 0.81 14.62 6.57
C ALA A 210 0.28 13.90 7.82
N PRO A 211 -0.94 13.37 7.80
CA PRO A 211 -1.42 12.54 8.89
C PRO A 211 -0.57 11.26 8.97
N ARG A 212 -0.29 10.80 10.19
CA ARG A 212 0.33 9.49 10.38
C ARG A 212 -0.67 8.40 10.01
N ILE A 213 -0.48 7.81 8.84
CA ILE A 213 -1.36 6.76 8.31
C ILE A 213 -0.66 5.41 8.45
N ASN A 214 -1.44 4.36 8.70
CA ASN A 214 -1.01 2.97 8.81
C ASN A 214 -0.16 2.67 10.06
N GLU A 215 -0.82 2.61 11.19
CA GLU A 215 -0.25 2.01 12.39
C GLU A 215 0.13 0.55 12.16
N SER A 216 1.28 0.14 12.71
CA SER A 216 1.69 -1.26 12.68
C SER A 216 0.78 -2.09 13.59
N LEU A 217 0.45 -3.30 13.17
CA LEU A 217 -0.24 -4.24 14.04
C LEU A 217 0.66 -4.60 15.25
N PRO A 218 0.07 -4.73 16.44
CA PRO A 218 0.79 -5.11 17.63
C PRO A 218 1.49 -6.47 17.47
N PRO A 219 2.67 -6.66 18.06
CA PRO A 219 3.43 -7.92 17.98
C PRO A 219 2.66 -9.12 18.53
N ASP A 220 1.95 -8.95 19.65
CA ASP A 220 1.10 -9.96 20.29
C ASP A 220 -0.01 -10.44 19.35
N PHE A 221 -0.71 -9.51 18.70
CA PHE A 221 -1.72 -9.85 17.69
C PHE A 221 -1.12 -10.67 16.54
N ILE A 222 0.04 -10.28 16.02
CA ILE A 222 0.70 -11.02 14.92
C ILE A 222 1.11 -12.42 15.38
N ALA A 223 1.64 -12.56 16.59
CA ALA A 223 2.02 -13.85 17.15
C ALA A 223 0.80 -14.80 17.26
N VAL A 224 -0.29 -14.31 17.81
CA VAL A 224 -1.57 -15.06 17.90
C VAL A 224 -2.09 -15.41 16.51
N TYR A 225 -2.17 -14.45 15.60
CA TYR A 225 -2.67 -14.67 14.25
C TYR A 225 -1.88 -15.73 13.48
N VAL A 226 -0.54 -15.67 13.50
CA VAL A 226 0.31 -16.65 12.82
C VAL A 226 0.11 -18.05 13.41
N ARG A 227 0.00 -18.15 14.74
CA ARG A 227 -0.20 -19.44 15.41
C ARG A 227 -1.55 -20.05 15.04
N LEU A 228 -2.63 -19.26 15.05
CA LEU A 228 -3.96 -19.71 14.62
C LEU A 228 -3.97 -20.14 13.14
N ALA A 229 -3.33 -19.38 12.28
CA ALA A 229 -3.32 -19.63 10.84
C ALA A 229 -2.61 -20.94 10.44
N ARG A 230 -1.75 -21.48 11.29
CA ARG A 230 -1.09 -22.80 11.07
C ARG A 230 -2.01 -24.00 11.36
N HIS A 231 -3.16 -23.75 11.97
CA HIS A 231 -4.11 -24.80 12.39
C HIS A 231 -5.40 -24.81 11.56
N VAL A 232 -5.39 -24.16 10.40
CA VAL A 232 -6.51 -24.12 9.47
C VAL A 232 -6.08 -24.47 8.06
N ASP A 233 -6.91 -25.21 7.33
CA ASP A 233 -6.65 -25.54 5.93
C ASP A 233 -6.82 -24.35 5.01
N GLN A 234 -7.71 -23.42 5.39
CA GLN A 234 -8.03 -22.22 4.63
C GLN A 234 -7.85 -20.97 5.50
N VAL A 235 -6.80 -20.21 5.21
CA VAL A 235 -6.48 -18.99 5.98
C VAL A 235 -7.42 -17.82 5.69
N TRP A 236 -8.08 -17.81 4.52
CA TRP A 236 -8.97 -16.73 4.17
C TRP A 236 -10.15 -16.52 5.14
N PRO A 237 -10.93 -17.55 5.51
CA PRO A 237 -12.00 -17.40 6.49
C PRO A 237 -11.48 -16.95 7.86
N LEU A 238 -10.43 -17.60 8.36
CA LEU A 238 -9.78 -17.22 9.62
C LEU A 238 -9.39 -15.75 9.64
N ARG A 239 -8.70 -15.30 8.60
CA ARG A 239 -8.24 -13.93 8.46
C ARG A 239 -9.39 -12.92 8.49
N LEU A 240 -10.45 -13.22 7.76
CA LEU A 240 -11.63 -12.36 7.66
C LEU A 240 -12.24 -12.13 9.05
N ALA A 241 -12.46 -13.20 9.82
CA ALA A 241 -12.99 -13.13 11.17
C ALA A 241 -12.02 -12.47 12.16
N THR A 242 -10.74 -12.85 12.13
CA THR A 242 -9.73 -12.36 13.08
C THR A 242 -9.47 -10.86 12.93
N LEU A 243 -9.32 -10.37 11.71
CA LEU A 243 -9.08 -8.93 11.49
C LEU A 243 -10.34 -8.10 11.75
N ALA A 244 -11.53 -8.61 11.46
CA ALA A 244 -12.78 -7.93 11.81
C ALA A 244 -12.96 -7.83 13.33
N ALA A 245 -12.72 -8.92 14.06
CA ALA A 245 -12.76 -8.93 15.52
C ALA A 245 -11.73 -7.98 16.12
N PHE A 246 -10.50 -8.00 15.62
CA PHE A 246 -9.43 -7.13 16.08
C PHE A 246 -9.78 -5.65 15.89
N GLN A 247 -10.28 -5.26 14.70
CA GLN A 247 -10.72 -3.90 14.41
C GLN A 247 -11.84 -3.43 15.35
N ALA A 248 -12.75 -4.34 15.71
CA ALA A 248 -13.85 -4.03 16.59
C ALA A 248 -13.45 -3.94 18.08
N MET A 249 -12.37 -4.63 18.48
CA MET A 249 -11.82 -4.56 19.82
C MET A 249 -10.89 -3.37 20.01
N ARG A 250 -10.04 -3.14 19.02
CA ARG A 250 -9.02 -2.07 19.02
C ARG A 250 -9.05 -1.36 17.67
N PRO A 251 -9.91 -0.35 17.49
CA PRO A 251 -9.94 0.44 16.27
C PRO A 251 -8.55 0.98 15.94
N THR A 252 -8.06 0.65 14.77
CA THR A 252 -6.71 1.03 14.33
C THR A 252 -6.77 1.87 13.06
N GLY A 253 -5.82 2.79 12.88
CA GLY A 253 -5.60 3.50 11.63
C GLY A 253 -5.04 2.63 10.50
N ASN A 254 -4.88 1.31 10.72
CA ASN A 254 -4.40 0.39 9.69
C ASN A 254 -5.45 0.17 8.59
N LEU A 255 -5.22 0.77 7.43
CA LEU A 255 -6.16 0.75 6.31
C LEU A 255 -6.50 -0.66 5.83
N MET A 256 -5.54 -1.59 5.89
CA MET A 256 -5.77 -2.99 5.48
C MET A 256 -6.72 -3.69 6.45
N VAL A 257 -6.51 -3.55 7.75
CA VAL A 257 -7.40 -4.12 8.78
C VAL A 257 -8.82 -3.58 8.63
N ALA A 258 -8.96 -2.26 8.50
CA ALA A 258 -10.24 -1.62 8.27
C ALA A 258 -10.92 -2.10 6.96
N THR A 259 -10.14 -2.36 5.91
CA THR A 259 -10.66 -2.88 4.64
C THR A 259 -11.20 -4.30 4.81
N VAL A 260 -10.45 -5.19 5.48
CA VAL A 260 -10.90 -6.57 5.74
C VAL A 260 -12.11 -6.60 6.67
N ALA A 261 -12.16 -5.73 7.69
CA ALA A 261 -13.33 -5.62 8.56
C ALA A 261 -14.59 -5.21 7.77
N ARG A 262 -14.48 -4.25 6.85
CA ARG A 262 -15.60 -3.89 5.95
C ARG A 262 -15.98 -5.05 5.02
N GLN A 263 -15.02 -5.84 4.56
CA GLN A 263 -15.28 -7.01 3.74
C GLN A 263 -16.03 -8.09 4.52
N PHE A 264 -15.67 -8.34 5.78
CA PHE A 264 -16.42 -9.24 6.67
C PHE A 264 -17.89 -8.84 6.79
N ALA A 265 -18.18 -7.54 6.89
CA ALA A 265 -19.55 -7.05 6.94
C ALA A 265 -20.34 -7.28 5.63
N ARG A 266 -19.65 -7.36 4.49
CA ARG A 266 -20.27 -7.44 3.15
C ARG A 266 -20.44 -8.86 2.60
N VAL A 267 -19.69 -9.84 3.10
CA VAL A 267 -19.83 -11.23 2.65
C VAL A 267 -21.15 -11.84 3.12
N SER A 268 -21.55 -12.95 2.52
CA SER A 268 -22.79 -13.63 2.85
C SER A 268 -22.85 -14.08 4.33
N ALA A 269 -24.04 -14.30 4.86
CA ALA A 269 -24.20 -14.85 6.21
C ALA A 269 -23.52 -16.22 6.35
N GLN A 270 -23.55 -17.04 5.29
CA GLN A 270 -22.85 -18.33 5.24
C GLN A 270 -21.34 -18.15 5.34
N ASP A 271 -20.74 -17.25 4.54
CA ASP A 271 -19.29 -16.99 4.56
C ASP A 271 -18.84 -16.43 5.90
N ARG A 272 -19.64 -15.52 6.51
CA ARG A 272 -19.39 -15.06 7.89
C ARG A 272 -19.42 -16.19 8.89
N GLY A 273 -20.38 -17.10 8.75
CA GLY A 273 -20.49 -18.30 9.58
C GLY A 273 -19.24 -19.17 9.48
N LEU A 274 -18.80 -19.46 8.26
CA LEU A 274 -17.57 -20.22 7.99
C LEU A 274 -16.33 -19.51 8.56
N ALA A 275 -16.23 -18.19 8.41
CA ALA A 275 -15.12 -17.40 8.92
C ALA A 275 -15.02 -17.49 10.45
N VAL A 276 -16.14 -17.32 11.16
CA VAL A 276 -16.19 -17.44 12.63
C VAL A 276 -15.91 -18.87 13.08
N ALA A 277 -16.48 -19.88 12.42
CA ALA A 277 -16.22 -21.27 12.74
C ALA A 277 -14.75 -21.64 12.59
N SER A 278 -14.10 -21.18 11.52
CA SER A 278 -12.65 -21.35 11.29
C SER A 278 -11.81 -20.76 12.42
N LEU A 279 -12.16 -19.55 12.88
CA LEU A 279 -11.46 -18.91 14.01
C LEU A 279 -11.67 -19.69 15.32
N CYS A 280 -12.90 -20.06 15.64
CA CYS A 280 -13.19 -20.84 16.84
C CYS A 280 -12.49 -22.21 16.82
N GLN A 281 -12.48 -22.89 15.68
CA GLN A 281 -11.77 -24.16 15.51
C GLN A 281 -10.27 -23.99 15.75
N ALA A 282 -9.64 -22.95 15.16
CA ALA A 282 -8.23 -22.67 15.35
C ALA A 282 -7.89 -22.36 16.82
N VAL A 283 -8.71 -21.55 17.51
CA VAL A 283 -8.53 -21.23 18.94
C VAL A 283 -8.58 -22.47 19.80
N ASN A 284 -9.50 -23.39 19.53
CA ASN A 284 -9.65 -24.64 20.28
C ASN A 284 -8.52 -25.66 19.99
N ALA A 285 -7.92 -25.60 18.79
CA ALA A 285 -6.86 -26.52 18.38
C ALA A 285 -5.47 -26.08 18.85
N VAL A 286 -5.29 -24.80 19.20
CA VAL A 286 -3.98 -24.22 19.55
C VAL A 286 -3.77 -24.23 21.06
N THR A 287 -2.62 -24.74 21.50
CA THR A 287 -2.11 -24.49 22.85
C THR A 287 -1.20 -23.27 22.82
N PHE A 288 -1.50 -22.30 23.67
CA PHE A 288 -0.67 -21.12 23.88
C PHE A 288 0.10 -21.27 25.20
N ASP A 289 1.42 -21.12 25.13
CA ASP A 289 2.29 -21.13 26.29
C ASP A 289 2.16 -19.83 27.09
N ASP A 290 1.88 -18.73 26.36
CA ASP A 290 1.67 -17.41 26.90
C ASP A 290 0.17 -17.22 27.24
N PRO A 291 -0.18 -16.95 28.51
CA PRO A 291 -1.56 -16.70 28.93
C PRO A 291 -2.21 -15.51 28.23
N ASP A 292 -1.45 -14.43 27.97
CA ASP A 292 -1.96 -13.21 27.31
C ASP A 292 -2.34 -13.52 25.85
N HIS A 293 -1.55 -14.34 25.17
CA HIS A 293 -1.89 -14.81 23.81
C HIS A 293 -3.14 -15.69 23.78
N ARG A 294 -3.32 -16.54 24.80
CA ARG A 294 -4.53 -17.38 24.93
C ARG A 294 -5.76 -16.51 25.17
N ASP A 295 -5.65 -15.52 26.04
CA ASP A 295 -6.74 -14.60 26.34
C ASP A 295 -7.11 -13.77 25.10
N LEU A 296 -6.13 -13.21 24.40
CA LEU A 296 -6.35 -12.48 23.16
C LEU A 296 -7.03 -13.36 22.09
N ALA A 297 -6.62 -14.61 21.92
CA ALA A 297 -7.25 -15.54 20.97
C ALA A 297 -8.72 -15.78 21.32
N SER A 298 -9.02 -15.98 22.60
CA SER A 298 -10.39 -16.18 23.11
C SER A 298 -11.25 -14.93 22.92
N GLN A 299 -10.71 -13.75 23.18
CA GLN A 299 -11.39 -12.48 22.96
C GLN A 299 -11.70 -12.26 21.45
N LEU A 300 -10.78 -12.59 20.57
CA LEU A 300 -10.98 -12.51 19.11
C LEU A 300 -12.11 -13.41 18.66
N ALA A 301 -12.16 -14.66 19.14
CA ALA A 301 -13.23 -15.61 18.79
C ALA A 301 -14.61 -15.14 19.30
N SER A 302 -14.68 -14.69 20.55
CA SER A 302 -15.90 -14.15 21.16
C SER A 302 -16.39 -12.91 20.41
N ARG A 303 -15.50 -12.01 20.05
CA ARG A 303 -15.85 -10.78 19.33
C ARG A 303 -16.31 -11.06 17.90
N ALA A 304 -15.68 -12.01 17.20
CA ALA A 304 -16.09 -12.42 15.86
C ALA A 304 -17.53 -13.04 15.89
N ALA A 305 -17.81 -13.88 16.87
CA ALA A 305 -19.15 -14.46 17.05
C ALA A 305 -20.22 -13.38 17.31
N MET A 306 -19.90 -12.39 18.16
CA MET A 306 -20.78 -11.26 18.43
C MET A 306 -21.04 -10.43 17.15
N LEU A 307 -20.02 -10.09 16.39
CA LEU A 307 -20.14 -9.35 15.12
C LEU A 307 -21.00 -10.10 14.11
N ARG A 308 -20.84 -11.42 14.00
CA ARG A 308 -21.70 -12.25 13.13
C ARG A 308 -23.17 -12.11 13.51
N ASN A 309 -23.49 -12.19 14.80
CA ASN A 309 -24.87 -12.11 15.28
C ASN A 309 -25.50 -10.73 15.05
N ILE A 310 -24.76 -9.64 15.30
CA ILE A 310 -25.22 -8.27 15.02
C ILE A 310 -25.53 -8.12 13.52
N LEU A 311 -24.64 -8.57 12.64
CA LEU A 311 -24.80 -8.47 11.18
C LEU A 311 -25.87 -9.41 10.60
N LEU A 312 -26.37 -10.37 11.38
CA LEU A 312 -27.53 -11.18 11.01
C LEU A 312 -28.85 -10.46 11.33
N GLN A 313 -28.86 -9.62 12.38
CA GLN A 313 -30.03 -8.83 12.79
C GLN A 313 -30.23 -7.60 11.90
N ASP A 314 -29.12 -6.93 11.53
CA ASP A 314 -29.10 -5.76 10.67
C ASP A 314 -28.22 -6.04 9.42
N PRO A 315 -28.74 -6.70 8.38
CA PRO A 315 -27.96 -6.92 7.18
C PRO A 315 -27.62 -5.58 6.51
N PRO A 316 -26.37 -5.40 6.04
CA PRO A 316 -25.99 -4.18 5.34
C PRO A 316 -26.89 -4.00 4.10
N PRO A 317 -27.22 -2.75 3.72
CA PRO A 317 -28.01 -2.49 2.52
C PRO A 317 -27.35 -3.12 1.30
N ALA A 318 -28.18 -3.68 0.40
CA ALA A 318 -27.71 -4.28 -0.85
C ALA A 318 -26.82 -3.30 -1.61
N PRO A 319 -25.72 -3.74 -2.25
CA PRO A 319 -24.89 -2.86 -3.07
C PRO A 319 -25.73 -2.28 -4.21
N ARG A 320 -25.75 -0.94 -4.30
CA ARG A 320 -26.30 -0.20 -5.45
C ARG A 320 -25.35 -0.27 -6.62
#